data_e28bdcabbc5e7b392d8d236d982dd933
#
_entry.id   e28bdcabbc5e7b392d8d236d982dd933
#
_cell.length_a   1.000
_cell.length_b   1.000
_cell.length_c   1.000
_cell.angle_alpha   90.00
_cell.angle_beta   90.00
_cell.angle_gamma   90.00
#
_symmetry.space_group_name_H-M   'P 1'
#
loop_
_entity.id
_entity.type
_entity.pdbx_description
1 polymer ?
#
loop_
_entity_poly.entity_id
_entity_poly.type
_entity_poly.pdbx_seq_one_letter_code
_entity_poly.pdbx_strand_id
1 'polypeptide(L)'
;MSIILDKVNFVYSEETAYQIQALKDVNLEIKDGQFIGIIGHTGSGKSTLIQHLNGLMKATSGTIYFHGQDIYEEDFDLRELRNRVGLVFQYPEHQLFETTIFDDVCFGPKNQGLSKEEAGLRAFEALRSVGMPEELYYQSPFDLSGGQKRRVAIAGVLAMKPEVLILDEPTAGLDPAGRDEILDLVERMHRERGITACLLYTSPS
;
A
#
# COMPACT_ATOMS: atom_id res chain seq x y z
N MET A 1 -15.10 -11.19 2.59
CA MET A 1 -15.15 -9.73 2.91
C MET A 1 -13.80 -9.34 3.43
N SER A 2 -13.06 -8.50 2.72
CA SER A 2 -11.71 -8.15 3.17
C SER A 2 -11.71 -7.12 4.30
N ILE A 3 -12.30 -5.94 4.07
CA ILE A 3 -12.25 -4.82 5.03
C ILE A 3 -13.61 -4.13 5.11
N ILE A 4 -14.08 -3.87 6.35
CA ILE A 4 -15.30 -3.09 6.59
C ILE A 4 -14.99 -1.99 7.61
N LEU A 5 -15.37 -0.76 7.28
CA LEU A 5 -15.40 0.37 8.20
C LEU A 5 -16.85 0.62 8.62
N ASP A 6 -17.10 0.67 9.92
CA ASP A 6 -18.41 1.00 10.50
C ASP A 6 -18.30 2.27 11.35
N LYS A 7 -18.89 3.36 10.86
CA LYS A 7 -18.95 4.68 11.51
C LYS A 7 -17.60 5.18 12.00
N VAL A 8 -16.55 4.99 11.19
CA VAL A 8 -15.18 5.36 11.56
C VAL A 8 -15.04 6.86 11.57
N ASN A 9 -14.56 7.39 12.69
CA ASN A 9 -14.21 8.79 12.89
C ASN A 9 -12.73 8.88 13.28
N PHE A 10 -12.09 9.96 12.84
CA PHE A 10 -10.74 10.27 13.25
C PHE A 10 -10.50 11.77 13.35
N VAL A 11 -9.95 12.17 14.50
CA VAL A 11 -9.61 13.57 14.81
C VAL A 11 -8.12 13.66 15.13
N TYR A 12 -7.41 14.52 14.41
CA TYR A 12 -6.03 14.88 14.73
C TYR A 12 -6.01 15.86 15.89
N SER A 13 -5.01 15.74 16.77
CA SER A 13 -4.79 16.63 17.92
C SER A 13 -6.05 16.81 18.78
N GLU A 14 -6.69 15.68 19.11
CA GLU A 14 -7.87 15.63 19.96
C GLU A 14 -7.63 16.39 21.28
N GLU A 15 -8.66 17.05 21.79
CA GLU A 15 -8.61 17.87 23.01
C GLU A 15 -7.69 19.13 22.94
N THR A 16 -7.28 19.55 21.75
CA THR A 16 -6.51 20.78 21.57
C THR A 16 -7.27 21.82 20.76
N ALA A 17 -6.81 23.09 20.80
CA ALA A 17 -7.36 24.16 19.97
C ALA A 17 -7.11 23.95 18.44
N TYR A 18 -6.26 22.99 18.07
CA TYR A 18 -5.88 22.68 16.71
C TYR A 18 -6.47 21.36 16.21
N GLN A 19 -7.55 20.88 16.83
CA GLN A 19 -8.18 19.64 16.41
C GLN A 19 -8.73 19.74 14.99
N ILE A 20 -8.49 18.71 14.18
CA ILE A 20 -8.98 18.60 12.80
C ILE A 20 -9.65 17.24 12.64
N GLN A 21 -10.96 17.25 12.35
CA GLN A 21 -11.67 16.03 12.01
C GLN A 21 -11.34 15.62 10.56
N ALA A 22 -10.58 14.57 10.39
CA ALA A 22 -10.16 14.06 9.09
C ALA A 22 -11.11 13.00 8.53
N LEU A 23 -11.69 12.16 9.38
CA LEU A 23 -12.72 11.18 9.01
C LEU A 23 -13.98 11.43 9.83
N LYS A 24 -15.14 11.39 9.17
CA LYS A 24 -16.42 11.62 9.80
C LYS A 24 -17.42 10.56 9.37
N ASP A 25 -17.83 9.71 10.30
CA ASP A 25 -18.88 8.69 10.14
C ASP A 25 -18.71 7.85 8.86
N VAL A 26 -17.44 7.43 8.60
CA VAL A 26 -17.08 6.72 7.37
C VAL A 26 -17.57 5.30 7.44
N ASN A 27 -18.40 4.93 6.46
CA ASN A 27 -18.88 3.57 6.22
C ASN A 27 -18.37 3.11 4.86
N LEU A 28 -17.60 2.03 4.84
CA LEU A 28 -16.98 1.51 3.61
C LEU A 28 -16.87 -0.01 3.71
N GLU A 29 -17.22 -0.68 2.64
CA GLU A 29 -17.02 -2.12 2.48
C GLU A 29 -16.13 -2.37 1.26
N ILE A 30 -14.99 -3.03 1.47
CA ILE A 30 -14.06 -3.49 0.44
C ILE A 30 -14.15 -5.00 0.35
N LYS A 31 -14.65 -5.52 -0.76
CA LYS A 31 -14.77 -6.97 -0.99
C LYS A 31 -13.50 -7.54 -1.61
N ASP A 32 -13.28 -8.83 -1.38
CA ASP A 32 -12.16 -9.54 -2.00
C ASP A 32 -12.24 -9.43 -3.52
N GLY A 33 -11.09 -9.19 -4.14
CA GLY A 33 -10.98 -9.09 -5.59
C GLY A 33 -11.64 -7.85 -6.21
N GLN A 34 -11.96 -6.79 -5.44
CA GLN A 34 -12.42 -5.52 -6.01
C GLN A 34 -11.26 -4.65 -6.49
N PHE A 35 -11.53 -3.85 -7.53
CA PHE A 35 -10.70 -2.74 -7.95
C PHE A 35 -11.43 -1.43 -7.62
N ILE A 36 -10.87 -0.63 -6.69
CA ILE A 36 -11.55 0.52 -6.12
C ILE A 36 -10.73 1.79 -6.36
N GLY A 37 -11.39 2.84 -6.84
CA GLY A 37 -10.84 4.20 -6.91
C GLY A 37 -11.39 5.09 -5.80
N ILE A 38 -10.53 5.70 -4.98
CA ILE A 38 -10.90 6.72 -4.00
C ILE A 38 -10.47 8.08 -4.55
N ILE A 39 -11.44 8.93 -4.84
CA ILE A 39 -11.21 10.24 -5.47
C ILE A 39 -11.62 11.35 -4.52
N GLY A 40 -10.82 12.40 -4.44
CA GLY A 40 -11.13 13.59 -3.64
C GLY A 40 -10.02 14.61 -3.71
N HIS A 41 -10.31 15.84 -3.29
CA HIS A 41 -9.33 16.93 -3.26
C HIS A 41 -8.25 16.70 -2.18
N THR A 42 -7.14 17.43 -2.27
CA THR A 42 -6.10 17.44 -1.23
C THR A 42 -6.71 17.85 0.12
N GLY A 43 -6.36 17.13 1.19
CA GLY A 43 -6.91 17.38 2.53
C GLY A 43 -8.31 16.78 2.79
N SER A 44 -8.89 16.01 1.86
CA SER A 44 -10.19 15.34 2.08
C SER A 44 -10.13 14.09 2.96
N GLY A 45 -9.00 13.78 3.57
CA GLY A 45 -8.84 12.64 4.47
C GLY A 45 -8.46 11.31 3.79
N LYS A 46 -8.19 11.28 2.49
CA LYS A 46 -7.85 10.05 1.74
C LYS A 46 -6.67 9.29 2.34
N SER A 47 -5.53 9.98 2.52
CA SER A 47 -4.31 9.33 3.08
C SER A 47 -4.52 8.92 4.54
N THR A 48 -5.34 9.66 5.30
CA THR A 48 -5.76 9.26 6.64
C THR A 48 -6.57 7.97 6.58
N LEU A 49 -7.55 7.87 5.67
CA LEU A 49 -8.39 6.69 5.50
C LEU A 49 -7.57 5.43 5.23
N ILE A 50 -6.63 5.48 4.28
CA ILE A 50 -5.82 4.29 3.92
C ILE A 50 -4.90 3.83 5.06
N GLN A 51 -4.41 4.76 5.89
CA GLN A 51 -3.62 4.41 7.07
C GLN A 51 -4.44 3.71 8.15
N HIS A 52 -5.75 3.90 8.16
CA HIS A 52 -6.67 3.12 9.00
C HIS A 52 -6.90 1.73 8.43
N LEU A 53 -6.98 1.58 7.08
CA LEU A 53 -7.22 0.27 6.44
C LEU A 53 -6.11 -0.76 6.74
N ASN A 54 -4.87 -0.33 6.97
CA ASN A 54 -3.77 -1.24 7.32
C ASN A 54 -3.33 -1.13 8.79
N GLY A 55 -4.13 -0.49 9.64
CA GLY A 55 -3.88 -0.40 11.09
C GLY A 55 -2.66 0.43 11.47
N LEU A 56 -2.18 1.35 10.61
CA LEU A 56 -1.15 2.34 10.98
C LEU A 56 -1.69 3.42 11.91
N MET A 57 -2.97 3.74 11.76
CA MET A 57 -3.68 4.68 12.63
C MET A 57 -4.87 3.98 13.30
N LYS A 58 -5.16 4.39 14.54
CA LYS A 58 -6.31 3.92 15.29
C LYS A 58 -7.43 4.97 15.22
N ALA A 59 -8.64 4.54 14.91
CA ALA A 59 -9.80 5.42 14.87
C ALA A 59 -10.10 6.03 16.26
N THR A 60 -10.57 7.29 16.27
CA THR A 60 -11.09 7.93 17.49
C THR A 60 -12.38 7.27 17.95
N SER A 61 -13.24 6.85 17.00
CA SER A 61 -14.44 6.05 17.27
C SER A 61 -14.85 5.28 16.01
N GLY A 62 -15.78 4.34 16.18
CA GLY A 62 -16.17 3.39 15.15
C GLY A 62 -15.26 2.17 15.12
N THR A 63 -15.53 1.23 14.23
CA THR A 63 -14.84 -0.05 14.19
C THR A 63 -14.38 -0.38 12.77
N ILE A 64 -13.23 -1.03 12.67
CA ILE A 64 -12.71 -1.57 11.41
C ILE A 64 -12.61 -3.08 11.55
N TYR A 65 -13.21 -3.79 10.61
CA TYR A 65 -13.15 -5.25 10.56
C TYR A 65 -12.27 -5.69 9.40
N PHE A 66 -11.41 -6.66 9.66
CA PHE A 66 -10.65 -7.40 8.65
C PHE A 66 -11.04 -8.88 8.72
N HIS A 67 -11.55 -9.44 7.63
CA HIS A 67 -12.11 -10.80 7.59
C HIS A 67 -13.13 -11.09 8.72
N GLY A 68 -13.89 -10.07 9.12
CA GLY A 68 -14.92 -10.19 10.14
C GLY A 68 -14.45 -10.06 11.59
N GLN A 69 -13.14 -9.88 11.83
CA GLN A 69 -12.58 -9.60 13.14
C GLN A 69 -12.35 -8.09 13.32
N ASP A 70 -12.68 -7.56 14.48
CA ASP A 70 -12.35 -6.18 14.84
C ASP A 70 -10.84 -6.04 15.04
N ILE A 71 -10.21 -5.12 14.27
CA ILE A 71 -8.75 -4.91 14.34
C ILE A 71 -8.30 -4.23 15.64
N TYR A 72 -9.22 -3.80 16.49
CA TYR A 72 -8.96 -3.16 17.79
C TYR A 72 -9.12 -4.09 18.98
N GLU A 73 -9.53 -5.34 18.78
CA GLU A 73 -9.55 -6.37 19.81
C GLU A 73 -8.13 -6.68 20.33
N GLU A 74 -8.02 -7.02 21.62
CA GLU A 74 -6.72 -7.22 22.31
C GLU A 74 -5.89 -8.37 21.68
N ASP A 75 -6.55 -9.38 21.16
CA ASP A 75 -5.96 -10.57 20.56
C ASP A 75 -5.76 -10.46 19.04
N PHE A 76 -6.13 -9.33 18.43
CA PHE A 76 -5.95 -9.13 17.00
C PHE A 76 -4.49 -8.82 16.63
N ASP A 77 -3.93 -9.59 15.70
CA ASP A 77 -2.56 -9.40 15.23
C ASP A 77 -2.45 -8.32 14.14
N LEU A 78 -2.16 -7.08 14.54
CA LEU A 78 -1.91 -5.98 13.61
C LEU A 78 -0.69 -6.21 12.69
N ARG A 79 0.26 -7.08 13.07
CA ARG A 79 1.38 -7.42 12.20
C ARG A 79 0.90 -8.28 11.04
N GLU A 80 0.03 -9.24 11.33
CA GLU A 80 -0.60 -10.06 10.30
C GLU A 80 -1.45 -9.21 9.34
N LEU A 81 -2.22 -8.24 9.87
CA LEU A 81 -2.96 -7.29 9.03
C LEU A 81 -2.03 -6.57 8.04
N ARG A 82 -0.90 -6.03 8.52
CA ARG A 82 0.07 -5.31 7.67
C ARG A 82 0.78 -6.19 6.67
N ASN A 83 0.89 -7.48 6.93
CA ASN A 83 1.38 -8.45 5.96
C ASN A 83 0.38 -8.70 4.82
N ARG A 84 -0.92 -8.63 5.11
CA ARG A 84 -1.99 -8.90 4.14
C ARG A 84 -2.49 -7.65 3.44
N VAL A 85 -2.41 -6.48 4.08
CA VAL A 85 -2.81 -5.18 3.53
C VAL A 85 -1.56 -4.37 3.23
N GLY A 86 -1.04 -4.52 2.02
CA GLY A 86 0.13 -3.77 1.54
C GLY A 86 -0.23 -2.33 1.20
N LEU A 87 0.59 -1.39 1.67
CA LEU A 87 0.42 0.04 1.42
C LEU A 87 1.67 0.60 0.71
N VAL A 88 1.43 1.20 -0.45
CA VAL A 88 2.42 1.98 -1.21
C VAL A 88 2.09 3.46 -1.02
N PHE A 89 2.95 4.19 -0.31
CA PHE A 89 2.75 5.63 -0.05
C PHE A 89 3.02 6.50 -1.29
N GLN A 90 2.59 7.74 -1.23
CA GLN A 90 2.95 8.75 -2.21
C GLN A 90 4.49 8.91 -2.25
N TYR A 91 5.08 8.98 -3.45
CA TYR A 91 6.54 9.00 -3.66
C TYR A 91 7.27 7.81 -3.01
N PRO A 92 6.88 6.56 -3.32
CA PRO A 92 7.40 5.38 -2.65
C PRO A 92 8.90 5.16 -2.92
N GLU A 93 9.45 5.81 -3.93
CA GLU A 93 10.87 5.85 -4.26
C GLU A 93 11.74 6.43 -3.15
N HIS A 94 11.19 7.22 -2.24
CA HIS A 94 11.91 7.75 -1.07
C HIS A 94 12.05 6.73 0.07
N GLN A 95 11.39 5.57 -0.07
CA GLN A 95 11.42 4.51 0.94
C GLN A 95 12.53 3.47 0.67
N LEU A 96 13.22 3.57 -0.47
CA LEU A 96 14.33 2.69 -0.81
C LEU A 96 15.57 3.06 -0.01
N PHE A 97 16.18 2.09 0.67
CA PHE A 97 17.26 2.34 1.62
C PHE A 97 18.39 1.29 1.60
N GLU A 98 18.18 0.13 0.98
CA GLU A 98 19.16 -0.93 0.91
C GLU A 98 20.25 -0.65 -0.15
N THR A 99 21.33 -1.40 -0.09
CA THR A 99 22.46 -1.26 -1.02
C THR A 99 22.16 -1.74 -2.42
N THR A 100 21.26 -2.72 -2.55
CA THR A 100 20.84 -3.25 -3.83
C THR A 100 19.30 -3.27 -3.93
N ILE A 101 18.79 -3.18 -5.15
CA ILE A 101 17.37 -3.32 -5.46
C ILE A 101 16.81 -4.64 -4.92
N PHE A 102 17.58 -5.73 -5.12
CA PHE A 102 17.19 -7.06 -4.69
C PHE A 102 17.03 -7.16 -3.16
N ASP A 103 17.99 -6.58 -2.41
CA ASP A 103 17.92 -6.58 -0.95
C ASP A 103 16.76 -5.74 -0.43
N ASP A 104 16.46 -4.60 -1.06
CA ASP A 104 15.32 -3.75 -0.73
C ASP A 104 14.00 -4.54 -0.85
N VAL A 105 13.82 -5.25 -1.97
CA VAL A 105 12.62 -6.07 -2.18
C VAL A 105 12.57 -7.30 -1.27
N CYS A 106 13.72 -7.85 -0.85
CA CYS A 106 13.78 -8.93 0.13
C CYS A 106 13.39 -8.50 1.56
N PHE A 107 13.43 -7.20 1.86
CA PHE A 107 13.25 -6.69 3.23
C PHE A 107 11.90 -7.07 3.83
N GLY A 108 10.80 -6.84 3.09
CA GLY A 108 9.45 -7.22 3.53
C GLY A 108 9.30 -8.71 3.85
N PRO A 109 9.61 -9.62 2.91
CA PRO A 109 9.60 -11.06 3.14
C PRO A 109 10.48 -11.53 4.31
N LYS A 110 11.68 -10.95 4.49
CA LYS A 110 12.53 -11.25 5.67
C LYS A 110 11.83 -10.86 6.98
N ASN A 111 11.15 -9.72 7.00
CA ASN A 111 10.39 -9.26 8.17
C ASN A 111 9.15 -10.13 8.47
N GLN A 112 8.62 -10.83 7.47
CA GLN A 112 7.59 -11.86 7.65
C GLN A 112 8.16 -13.16 8.28
N GLY A 113 9.48 -13.26 8.46
CA GLY A 113 10.15 -14.42 9.05
C GLY A 113 10.52 -15.51 8.04
N LEU A 114 10.50 -15.21 6.74
CA LEU A 114 10.90 -16.16 5.71
C LEU A 114 12.42 -16.39 5.71
N SER A 115 12.83 -17.58 5.28
CA SER A 115 14.24 -17.88 5.03
C SER A 115 14.82 -16.97 3.96
N LYS A 116 16.15 -16.85 3.93
CA LYS A 116 16.85 -16.06 2.91
C LYS A 116 16.52 -16.51 1.49
N GLU A 117 16.41 -17.82 1.29
CA GLU A 117 16.07 -18.41 0.00
C GLU A 117 14.65 -18.08 -0.42
N GLU A 118 13.67 -18.25 0.48
CA GLU A 118 12.26 -17.93 0.19
C GLU A 118 12.04 -16.43 -0.04
N ALA A 119 12.67 -15.59 0.77
CA ALA A 119 12.63 -14.13 0.57
C ALA A 119 13.24 -13.74 -0.79
N GLY A 120 14.35 -14.38 -1.17
CA GLY A 120 14.98 -14.18 -2.47
C GLY A 120 14.10 -14.60 -3.63
N LEU A 121 13.43 -15.76 -3.54
CA LEU A 121 12.48 -16.20 -4.55
C LEU A 121 11.31 -15.22 -4.72
N ARG A 122 10.71 -14.76 -3.61
CA ARG A 122 9.63 -13.77 -3.65
C ARG A 122 10.08 -12.44 -4.24
N ALA A 123 11.29 -11.99 -3.89
CA ALA A 123 11.85 -10.75 -4.45
C ALA A 123 12.07 -10.86 -5.97
N PHE A 124 12.62 -11.99 -6.42
CA PHE A 124 12.82 -12.26 -7.84
C PHE A 124 11.49 -12.24 -8.61
N GLU A 125 10.48 -12.97 -8.12
CA GLU A 125 9.14 -13.00 -8.72
C GLU A 125 8.50 -11.61 -8.76
N ALA A 126 8.65 -10.82 -7.68
CA ALA A 126 8.08 -9.48 -7.59
C ALA A 126 8.76 -8.51 -8.57
N LEU A 127 10.10 -8.47 -8.61
CA LEU A 127 10.85 -7.63 -9.53
C LEU A 127 10.52 -7.95 -11.00
N ARG A 128 10.45 -9.23 -11.33
CA ARG A 128 10.06 -9.67 -12.66
C ARG A 128 8.63 -9.24 -13.01
N SER A 129 7.71 -9.32 -12.05
CA SER A 129 6.30 -8.96 -12.25
C SER A 129 6.08 -7.47 -12.52
N VAL A 130 6.95 -6.61 -11.99
CA VAL A 130 6.92 -5.16 -12.26
C VAL A 130 7.76 -4.77 -13.50
N GLY A 131 8.31 -5.75 -14.23
CA GLY A 131 9.07 -5.52 -15.45
C GLY A 131 10.45 -4.91 -15.22
N MET A 132 11.08 -5.17 -14.07
CA MET A 132 12.47 -4.76 -13.85
C MET A 132 13.44 -5.71 -14.58
N PRO A 133 14.40 -5.18 -15.36
CA PRO A 133 15.46 -5.98 -15.99
C PRO A 133 16.34 -6.66 -14.95
N GLU A 134 16.69 -7.93 -15.17
CA GLU A 134 17.48 -8.73 -14.19
C GLU A 134 18.88 -8.17 -13.96
N GLU A 135 19.48 -7.53 -14.97
CA GLU A 135 20.79 -6.89 -14.87
C GLU A 135 20.83 -5.73 -13.87
N LEU A 136 19.66 -5.19 -13.50
CA LEU A 136 19.56 -4.09 -12.53
C LEU A 136 19.42 -4.58 -11.07
N TYR A 137 19.06 -5.83 -10.83
CA TYR A 137 18.68 -6.32 -9.50
C TYR A 137 19.75 -6.10 -8.42
N TYR A 138 21.02 -6.18 -8.79
CA TYR A 138 22.16 -6.00 -7.87
C TYR A 138 22.79 -4.60 -7.94
N GLN A 139 22.13 -3.67 -8.63
CA GLN A 139 22.54 -2.27 -8.66
C GLN A 139 21.92 -1.49 -7.50
N SER A 140 22.49 -0.32 -7.22
CA SER A 140 21.96 0.59 -6.22
C SER A 140 20.59 1.16 -6.67
N PRO A 141 19.58 1.17 -5.79
CA PRO A 141 18.31 1.81 -6.12
C PRO A 141 18.44 3.31 -6.38
N PHE A 142 19.51 3.95 -5.91
CA PHE A 142 19.75 5.38 -6.11
C PHE A 142 20.13 5.74 -7.54
N ASP A 143 20.65 4.78 -8.32
CA ASP A 143 21.05 4.96 -9.72
C ASP A 143 19.87 4.83 -10.70
N LEU A 144 18.69 4.46 -10.21
CA LEU A 144 17.49 4.26 -11.02
C LEU A 144 16.78 5.57 -11.38
N SER A 145 16.06 5.57 -12.52
CA SER A 145 15.05 6.61 -12.82
C SER A 145 13.91 6.60 -11.81
N GLY A 146 13.17 7.71 -11.68
CA GLY A 146 12.04 7.80 -10.76
C GLY A 146 10.97 6.72 -11.01
N GLY A 147 10.65 6.43 -12.28
CA GLY A 147 9.71 5.37 -12.63
C GLY A 147 10.23 3.97 -12.25
N GLN A 148 11.52 3.69 -12.45
CA GLN A 148 12.14 2.43 -12.03
C GLN A 148 12.13 2.29 -10.50
N LYS A 149 12.51 3.34 -9.75
CA LYS A 149 12.44 3.36 -8.28
C LYS A 149 11.04 3.03 -7.79
N ARG A 150 10.02 3.63 -8.42
CA ARG A 150 8.61 3.37 -8.08
C ARG A 150 8.21 1.92 -8.31
N ARG A 151 8.64 1.32 -9.43
CA ARG A 151 8.40 -0.10 -9.69
C ARG A 151 9.07 -0.98 -8.63
N VAL A 152 10.30 -0.67 -8.22
CA VAL A 152 11.00 -1.39 -7.14
C VAL A 152 10.25 -1.30 -5.82
N ALA A 153 9.78 -0.11 -5.44
CA ALA A 153 9.01 0.07 -4.21
C ALA A 153 7.67 -0.71 -4.24
N ILE A 154 6.98 -0.72 -5.38
CA ILE A 154 5.79 -1.56 -5.57
C ILE A 154 6.16 -3.05 -5.47
N ALA A 155 7.28 -3.47 -6.05
CA ALA A 155 7.77 -4.84 -5.96
C ALA A 155 8.05 -5.26 -4.51
N GLY A 156 8.60 -4.37 -3.69
CA GLY A 156 8.83 -4.59 -2.25
C GLY A 156 7.55 -4.95 -1.50
N VAL A 157 6.45 -4.26 -1.80
CA VAL A 157 5.14 -4.57 -1.23
C VAL A 157 4.57 -5.87 -1.81
N LEU A 158 4.67 -6.08 -3.12
CA LEU A 158 4.18 -7.29 -3.79
C LEU A 158 4.90 -8.56 -3.35
N ALA A 159 6.19 -8.47 -2.99
CA ALA A 159 6.98 -9.59 -2.48
C ALA A 159 6.43 -10.15 -1.17
N MET A 160 5.72 -9.34 -0.40
CA MET A 160 5.01 -9.76 0.81
C MET A 160 3.77 -10.60 0.50
N LYS A 161 3.32 -10.68 -0.76
CA LYS A 161 2.10 -11.36 -1.25
C LYS A 161 0.84 -10.87 -0.52
N PRO A 162 0.55 -9.57 -0.55
CA PRO A 162 -0.62 -9.02 0.11
C PRO A 162 -1.93 -9.48 -0.57
N GLU A 163 -3.02 -9.55 0.19
CA GLU A 163 -4.38 -9.77 -0.31
C GLU A 163 -5.01 -8.48 -0.84
N VAL A 164 -4.65 -7.37 -0.20
CA VAL A 164 -5.09 -6.02 -0.55
C VAL A 164 -3.88 -5.15 -0.84
N LEU A 165 -3.86 -4.49 -1.99
CA LEU A 165 -2.84 -3.53 -2.38
C LEU A 165 -3.44 -2.13 -2.42
N ILE A 166 -2.98 -1.27 -1.54
CA ILE A 166 -3.41 0.13 -1.48
C ILE A 166 -2.27 0.99 -2.04
N LEU A 167 -2.60 1.90 -2.95
CA LEU A 167 -1.62 2.82 -3.56
C LEU A 167 -2.09 4.26 -3.38
N ASP A 168 -1.31 5.06 -2.65
CA ASP A 168 -1.56 6.48 -2.44
C ASP A 168 -0.93 7.29 -3.59
N GLU A 169 -1.77 7.80 -4.47
CA GLU A 169 -1.38 8.61 -5.63
C GLU A 169 -0.23 7.99 -6.45
N PRO A 170 -0.35 6.74 -6.92
CA PRO A 170 0.78 5.98 -7.49
C PRO A 170 1.36 6.61 -8.75
N THR A 171 0.67 7.56 -9.36
CA THR A 171 1.09 8.22 -10.60
C THR A 171 1.53 9.68 -10.40
N ALA A 172 1.57 10.16 -9.15
CA ALA A 172 1.99 11.53 -8.85
C ALA A 172 3.43 11.81 -9.33
N GLY A 173 3.61 12.93 -10.05
CA GLY A 173 4.94 13.34 -10.54
C GLY A 173 5.49 12.54 -11.72
N LEU A 174 4.73 11.59 -12.28
CA LEU A 174 5.12 10.85 -13.49
C LEU A 174 4.64 11.59 -14.75
N ASP A 175 5.39 11.41 -15.82
CA ASP A 175 4.96 11.76 -17.18
C ASP A 175 3.78 10.86 -17.63
N PRO A 176 3.07 11.20 -18.70
CA PRO A 176 1.92 10.42 -19.15
C PRO A 176 2.25 8.94 -19.42
N ALA A 177 3.41 8.65 -20.04
CA ALA A 177 3.81 7.28 -20.34
C ALA A 177 4.07 6.47 -19.05
N GLY A 178 4.83 7.03 -18.11
CA GLY A 178 5.09 6.40 -16.81
C GLY A 178 3.81 6.21 -15.98
N ARG A 179 2.83 7.12 -16.10
CA ARG A 179 1.51 6.97 -15.48
C ARG A 179 0.79 5.73 -16.03
N ASP A 180 0.69 5.61 -17.34
CA ASP A 180 0.00 4.50 -17.99
C ASP A 180 0.68 3.16 -17.63
N GLU A 181 2.01 3.11 -17.63
CA GLU A 181 2.77 1.92 -17.24
C GLU A 181 2.46 1.45 -15.79
N ILE A 182 2.34 2.37 -14.83
CA ILE A 182 2.02 2.01 -13.44
C ILE A 182 0.56 1.56 -13.32
N LEU A 183 -0.37 2.20 -14.02
CA LEU A 183 -1.78 1.80 -14.02
C LEU A 183 -1.97 0.41 -14.64
N ASP A 184 -1.35 0.16 -15.80
CA ASP A 184 -1.37 -1.14 -16.46
C ASP A 184 -0.76 -2.23 -15.58
N LEU A 185 0.32 -1.90 -14.83
CA LEU A 185 0.93 -2.81 -13.87
C LEU A 185 -0.06 -3.20 -12.78
N VAL A 186 -0.73 -2.24 -12.15
CA VAL A 186 -1.68 -2.49 -11.06
C VAL A 186 -2.90 -3.27 -11.58
N GLU A 187 -3.44 -2.89 -12.74
CA GLU A 187 -4.56 -3.61 -13.37
C GLU A 187 -4.18 -5.07 -13.69
N ARG A 188 -2.99 -5.29 -14.21
CA ARG A 188 -2.48 -6.65 -14.49
C ARG A 188 -2.36 -7.46 -13.20
N MET A 189 -1.81 -6.88 -12.10
CA MET A 189 -1.71 -7.57 -10.81
C MET A 189 -3.09 -7.95 -10.26
N HIS A 190 -4.05 -7.03 -10.33
CA HIS A 190 -5.42 -7.31 -9.95
C HIS A 190 -6.02 -8.48 -10.76
N ARG A 191 -5.92 -8.42 -12.09
CA ARG A 191 -6.52 -9.41 -12.99
C ARG A 191 -5.88 -10.78 -12.90
N GLU A 192 -4.53 -10.85 -12.86
CA GLU A 192 -3.80 -12.11 -12.89
C GLU A 192 -3.70 -12.80 -11.52
N ARG A 193 -3.63 -12.03 -10.45
CA ARG A 193 -3.44 -12.55 -9.08
C ARG A 193 -4.68 -12.46 -8.20
N GLY A 194 -5.76 -11.84 -8.66
CA GLY A 194 -6.98 -11.63 -7.88
C GLY A 194 -6.81 -10.71 -6.68
N ILE A 195 -5.75 -9.89 -6.64
CA ILE A 195 -5.47 -8.97 -5.54
C ILE A 195 -6.56 -7.90 -5.50
N THR A 196 -7.09 -7.61 -4.33
CA THR A 196 -7.94 -6.43 -4.13
C THR A 196 -7.07 -5.19 -4.27
N ALA A 197 -7.42 -4.27 -5.19
CA ALA A 197 -6.63 -3.06 -5.44
C ALA A 197 -7.44 -1.81 -5.05
N CYS A 198 -6.80 -0.91 -4.30
CA CYS A 198 -7.37 0.37 -3.90
C CYS A 198 -6.41 1.50 -4.32
N LEU A 199 -6.84 2.34 -5.25
CA LEU A 199 -6.06 3.45 -5.77
C LEU A 199 -6.63 4.78 -5.33
N LEU A 200 -5.77 5.65 -4.82
CA LEU A 200 -6.14 7.01 -4.45
C LEU A 200 -5.74 7.98 -5.55
N TYR A 201 -6.64 8.89 -5.83
CA TYR A 201 -6.41 9.97 -6.78
C TYR A 201 -6.85 11.30 -6.20
N THR A 202 -6.01 12.33 -6.40
CA THR A 202 -6.45 13.70 -6.15
C THR A 202 -7.15 14.23 -7.39
N SER A 203 -8.42 14.65 -7.24
CA SER A 203 -9.11 15.33 -8.32
C SER A 203 -8.51 16.73 -8.48
N PRO A 204 -8.25 17.20 -9.72
CA PRO A 204 -7.91 18.59 -9.92
C PRO A 204 -9.05 19.47 -9.40
N SER A 205 -8.70 20.46 -8.61
CA SER A 205 -9.60 21.51 -8.11
C SER A 205 -10.00 22.46 -9.23
#